data_15c1fec3bdfdefff37fb91e843627027
#
_entry.id   15c1fec3bdfdefff37fb91e843627027
#
_cell.length_a   1.000
_cell.length_b   1.000
_cell.length_c   1.000
_cell.angle_alpha   90.00
_cell.angle_beta   90.00
_cell.angle_gamma   90.00
#
_symmetry.space_group_name_H-M   'P 1'
#
loop_
_entity.id
_entity.type
_entity.pdbx_description
1 polymer ?
#
loop_
_entity_poly.entity_id
_entity_poly.type
_entity_poly.pdbx_seq_one_letter_code
_entity_poly.pdbx_strand_id
1 'polypeptide(L)'
;MTVEPFGGELQAGRLWGRGACDMKGGVAALLAATAKVARDPLPGTLVVALTADEEHASLGMETLVRSGMSADAAVICEPTGLAVMPAHKGFVWLEVAFRGRAAHGSRPDAGVDAIEHAGHYLTALDALRSRLRAGEPHPLLGHGSFHAGTIDGGSAPSVYPDVCRLVLERRTLPGEGVAGVMDEFQAILDDLAAVVPDLDAKLTQGLARPATEIRNDSPLVAGLLAACAAEGVDPMLAGMTAWVDAAFLNQAGTPAVCFGPGAIAQAHSADEWIECSEIVTCAAVLERFSHAFLQGDPGEMVTDVLAEAG
;
A
#
# COMPACT_ATOMS: atom_id res chain seq x y z
N MET A 1 -5.85 11.47 18.73
CA MET A 1 -4.42 11.86 18.71
C MET A 1 -4.01 12.37 20.08
N THR A 2 -2.73 12.29 20.39
CA THR A 2 -2.14 12.84 21.63
C THR A 2 -1.75 14.32 21.49
N VAL A 3 -1.71 14.82 20.26
CA VAL A 3 -1.47 16.21 19.89
C VAL A 3 -2.71 16.80 19.24
N GLU A 4 -2.81 18.15 19.19
CA GLU A 4 -3.91 18.83 18.47
C GLU A 4 -3.83 18.48 16.97
N PRO A 5 -4.81 17.75 16.43
CA PRO A 5 -4.69 17.17 15.08
C PRO A 5 -4.59 18.21 13.96
N PHE A 6 -5.16 19.39 14.16
CA PHE A 6 -5.20 20.47 13.16
C PHE A 6 -4.39 21.71 13.55
N GLY A 7 -3.59 21.60 14.62
CA GLY A 7 -2.81 22.73 15.15
C GLY A 7 -1.64 23.14 14.26
N GLY A 8 -1.00 22.19 13.59
CA GLY A 8 0.17 22.45 12.75
C GLY A 8 1.34 23.03 13.55
N GLU A 9 1.56 22.53 14.77
CA GLU A 9 2.57 23.04 15.68
C GLU A 9 3.98 22.71 15.16
N LEU A 10 4.85 23.74 15.17
CA LEU A 10 6.26 23.60 14.86
C LEU A 10 7.06 23.49 16.16
N GLN A 11 7.62 22.32 16.45
CA GLN A 11 8.43 22.08 17.63
C GLN A 11 9.70 21.28 17.28
N ALA A 12 10.86 21.78 17.67
CA ALA A 12 12.14 21.11 17.48
C ALA A 12 12.43 20.68 16.01
N GLY A 13 12.02 21.45 15.01
CA GLY A 13 12.22 21.14 13.59
C GLY A 13 11.14 20.22 13.00
N ARG A 14 10.17 19.81 13.79
CA ARG A 14 9.07 18.94 13.40
C ARG A 14 7.77 19.70 13.28
N LEU A 15 6.98 19.34 12.29
CA LEU A 15 5.60 19.77 12.12
C LEU A 15 4.68 18.65 12.62
N TRP A 16 3.86 18.98 13.65
CA TRP A 16 2.95 18.04 14.30
C TRP A 16 1.52 18.25 13.82
N GLY A 17 0.82 17.17 13.53
CA GLY A 17 -0.60 17.21 13.16
C GLY A 17 -1.01 16.05 12.27
N ARG A 18 -2.32 15.80 12.18
CA ARG A 18 -2.88 14.77 11.29
C ARG A 18 -2.64 15.13 9.82
N GLY A 19 -2.08 14.15 9.07
CA GLY A 19 -1.72 14.35 7.68
C GLY A 19 -0.42 15.13 7.47
N ALA A 20 0.31 15.48 8.55
CA ALA A 20 1.60 16.14 8.41
C ALA A 20 2.59 15.26 7.66
N CYS A 21 2.64 13.97 8.01
CA CYS A 21 3.46 12.95 7.34
C CYS A 21 2.71 12.30 6.18
N ASP A 22 1.45 11.95 6.38
CA ASP A 22 0.66 11.19 5.42
C ASP A 22 -0.56 12.02 4.93
N MET A 23 -0.43 12.73 3.78
CA MET A 23 0.86 13.02 3.10
C MET A 23 0.99 14.52 2.77
N LYS A 24 0.43 15.44 3.61
CA LYS A 24 0.45 16.90 3.31
C LYS A 24 1.86 17.49 3.28
N GLY A 25 2.84 16.89 4.00
CA GLY A 25 4.25 17.23 3.86
C GLY A 25 4.77 16.99 2.45
N GLY A 26 4.42 15.84 1.85
CA GLY A 26 4.69 15.52 0.46
C GLY A 26 4.00 16.47 -0.53
N VAL A 27 2.73 16.80 -0.28
CA VAL A 27 1.99 17.79 -1.09
C VAL A 27 2.67 19.16 -1.03
N ALA A 28 3.11 19.60 0.15
CA ALA A 28 3.81 20.87 0.30
C ALA A 28 5.15 20.89 -0.48
N ALA A 29 5.92 19.80 -0.43
CA ALA A 29 7.15 19.65 -1.20
C ALA A 29 6.88 19.70 -2.70
N LEU A 30 5.87 18.97 -3.19
CA LEU A 30 5.43 18.94 -4.58
C LEU A 30 5.04 20.33 -5.09
N LEU A 31 4.22 21.06 -4.33
CA LEU A 31 3.78 22.42 -4.71
C LEU A 31 4.95 23.41 -4.74
N ALA A 32 5.87 23.31 -3.77
CA ALA A 32 7.07 24.16 -3.74
C ALA A 32 7.99 23.89 -4.93
N ALA A 33 8.24 22.62 -5.28
CA ALA A 33 9.02 22.23 -6.44
C ALA A 33 8.36 22.74 -7.74
N THR A 34 7.06 22.50 -7.89
CA THR A 34 6.29 22.95 -9.05
C THR A 34 6.34 24.47 -9.25
N ALA A 35 6.20 25.23 -8.16
CA ALA A 35 6.26 26.69 -8.22
C ALA A 35 7.63 27.23 -8.68
N LYS A 36 8.71 26.47 -8.45
CA LYS A 36 10.04 26.80 -8.95
C LYS A 36 10.21 26.40 -10.42
N VAL A 37 9.87 25.16 -10.75
CA VAL A 37 9.93 24.62 -12.11
C VAL A 37 9.12 25.49 -13.10
N ALA A 38 7.95 25.98 -12.69
CA ALA A 38 7.08 26.82 -13.52
C ALA A 38 7.67 28.19 -13.89
N ARG A 39 8.82 28.58 -13.31
CA ARG A 39 9.50 29.85 -13.65
C ARG A 39 10.40 29.71 -14.86
N ASP A 40 10.77 28.50 -15.24
CA ASP A 40 11.69 28.21 -16.30
C ASP A 40 10.95 27.75 -17.57
N PRO A 41 11.38 28.19 -18.76
CA PRO A 41 10.77 27.75 -20.02
C PRO A 41 11.25 26.33 -20.37
N LEU A 42 10.66 25.31 -19.78
CA LEU A 42 11.01 23.92 -20.04
C LEU A 42 10.13 23.33 -21.15
N PRO A 43 10.68 22.42 -21.97
CA PRO A 43 9.89 21.66 -22.92
C PRO A 43 9.03 20.64 -22.14
N GLY A 44 7.75 20.49 -22.52
CA GLY A 44 6.85 19.54 -21.87
C GLY A 44 5.86 20.17 -20.89
N THR A 45 5.16 19.34 -20.17
CA THR A 45 4.09 19.74 -19.25
C THR A 45 4.26 19.06 -17.89
N LEU A 46 4.32 19.84 -16.83
CA LEU A 46 4.24 19.36 -15.46
C LEU A 46 2.79 19.47 -14.96
N VAL A 47 2.21 18.34 -14.59
CA VAL A 47 0.84 18.26 -14.05
C VAL A 47 0.89 17.96 -12.57
N VAL A 48 0.20 18.75 -11.78
CA VAL A 48 -0.05 18.47 -10.37
C VAL A 48 -1.49 18.00 -10.22
N ALA A 49 -1.68 16.77 -9.77
CA ALA A 49 -2.98 16.20 -9.47
C ALA A 49 -3.13 16.04 -7.97
N LEU A 50 -4.16 16.67 -7.39
CA LEU A 50 -4.53 16.51 -5.98
C LEU A 50 -5.84 15.73 -5.95
N THR A 51 -5.75 14.48 -5.53
CA THR A 51 -6.87 13.55 -5.48
C THR A 51 -7.41 13.41 -4.06
N ALA A 52 -8.64 12.96 -3.93
CA ALA A 52 -9.31 12.74 -2.66
C ALA A 52 -9.64 11.26 -2.47
N ASP A 53 -9.91 10.87 -1.22
CA ASP A 53 -10.41 9.55 -0.82
C ASP A 53 -9.36 8.43 -0.93
N GLU A 54 -8.05 8.75 -0.89
CA GLU A 54 -6.98 7.74 -0.94
C GLU A 54 -7.11 6.75 0.24
N GLU A 55 -7.36 7.26 1.43
CA GLU A 55 -7.47 6.52 2.71
C GLU A 55 -8.67 5.53 2.80
N HIS A 56 -9.54 5.51 1.80
CA HIS A 56 -10.70 4.63 1.82
C HIS A 56 -10.87 3.83 0.53
N ALA A 57 -11.18 4.49 -0.58
CA ALA A 57 -11.53 3.82 -1.83
C ALA A 57 -10.76 4.37 -3.06
N SER A 58 -10.01 5.46 -2.89
CA SER A 58 -9.22 6.13 -3.95
C SER A 58 -10.07 6.61 -5.14
N LEU A 59 -11.29 7.05 -4.87
CA LEU A 59 -12.22 7.50 -5.91
C LEU A 59 -11.67 8.67 -6.73
N GLY A 60 -10.86 9.52 -6.11
CA GLY A 60 -10.21 10.66 -6.77
C GLY A 60 -9.24 10.20 -7.85
N MET A 61 -8.32 9.28 -7.53
CA MET A 61 -7.35 8.74 -8.48
C MET A 61 -8.02 7.91 -9.56
N GLU A 62 -8.99 7.07 -9.19
CA GLU A 62 -9.77 6.29 -10.17
C GLU A 62 -10.49 7.20 -11.17
N THR A 63 -11.05 8.32 -10.71
CA THR A 63 -11.71 9.33 -11.58
C THR A 63 -10.69 10.00 -12.50
N LEU A 64 -9.52 10.36 -11.97
CA LEU A 64 -8.43 10.97 -12.74
C LEU A 64 -8.00 10.05 -13.89
N VAL A 65 -7.74 8.77 -13.60
CA VAL A 65 -7.34 7.80 -14.62
C VAL A 65 -8.47 7.57 -15.64
N ARG A 66 -9.72 7.44 -15.20
CA ARG A 66 -10.88 7.30 -16.09
C ARG A 66 -11.13 8.52 -16.99
N SER A 67 -10.66 9.71 -16.62
CA SER A 67 -10.74 10.90 -17.47
C SER A 67 -9.81 10.84 -18.69
N GLY A 68 -8.96 9.80 -18.79
CA GLY A 68 -7.98 9.64 -19.87
C GLY A 68 -6.69 10.39 -19.65
N MET A 69 -6.44 10.89 -18.42
CA MET A 69 -5.16 11.51 -18.09
C MET A 69 -4.04 10.49 -18.17
N SER A 70 -2.98 10.82 -18.88
CA SER A 70 -1.76 10.02 -19.01
C SER A 70 -0.54 10.93 -18.95
N ALA A 71 0.60 10.36 -18.55
CA ALA A 71 1.88 11.04 -18.51
C ALA A 71 3.02 10.05 -18.82
N ASP A 72 4.19 10.58 -19.15
CA ASP A 72 5.40 9.77 -19.38
C ASP A 72 5.99 9.24 -18.07
N ALA A 73 5.72 9.93 -16.96
CA ALA A 73 6.11 9.53 -15.60
C ALA A 73 5.21 10.19 -14.56
N ALA A 74 5.09 9.56 -13.38
CA ALA A 74 4.40 10.12 -12.23
C ALA A 74 5.13 9.80 -10.92
N VAL A 75 5.09 10.74 -9.97
CA VAL A 75 5.61 10.59 -8.62
C VAL A 75 4.47 10.80 -7.64
N ILE A 76 4.23 9.82 -6.78
CA ILE A 76 3.28 9.89 -5.67
C ILE A 76 4.07 10.25 -4.41
N CYS A 77 3.72 11.36 -3.77
CA CYS A 77 4.53 11.94 -2.69
C CYS A 77 4.22 11.34 -1.30
N GLU A 78 4.08 10.02 -1.25
CA GLU A 78 3.87 9.24 -0.03
C GLU A 78 5.10 9.25 0.90
N PRO A 79 4.93 9.02 2.21
CA PRO A 79 6.02 9.03 3.18
C PRO A 79 6.97 7.84 2.98
N THR A 80 8.02 8.03 2.21
CA THR A 80 9.02 7.00 1.88
C THR A 80 10.36 7.18 2.59
N GLY A 81 10.52 8.22 3.41
CA GLY A 81 11.81 8.60 3.99
C GLY A 81 12.82 9.01 2.93
N LEU A 82 12.37 9.63 1.84
CA LEU A 82 13.17 10.01 0.67
C LEU A 82 13.78 8.81 -0.09
N ALA A 83 13.29 7.59 0.13
CA ALA A 83 13.64 6.44 -0.70
C ALA A 83 12.76 6.41 -1.97
N VAL A 84 13.33 6.01 -3.10
CA VAL A 84 12.59 5.76 -4.35
C VAL A 84 11.96 4.38 -4.26
N MET A 85 10.63 4.31 -4.33
CA MET A 85 9.88 3.06 -4.19
C MET A 85 9.12 2.73 -5.47
N PRO A 86 9.70 1.92 -6.38
CA PRO A 86 9.09 1.55 -7.66
C PRO A 86 8.08 0.42 -7.54
N ALA A 87 7.95 -0.20 -6.38
CA ALA A 87 7.05 -1.31 -6.12
C ALA A 87 6.27 -1.14 -4.83
N HIS A 88 5.01 -1.54 -4.82
CA HIS A 88 4.21 -1.63 -3.60
C HIS A 88 3.28 -2.84 -3.58
N LYS A 89 2.91 -3.27 -2.35
CA LYS A 89 1.97 -4.38 -2.16
C LYS A 89 0.56 -3.98 -2.55
N GLY A 90 -0.20 -4.99 -3.00
CA GLY A 90 -1.65 -4.93 -3.10
C GLY A 90 -2.34 -5.54 -1.89
N PHE A 91 -3.66 -5.59 -1.95
CA PHE A 91 -4.44 -6.32 -0.97
C PHE A 91 -5.73 -6.90 -1.55
N VAL A 92 -6.21 -7.95 -0.91
CA VAL A 92 -7.53 -8.54 -1.14
C VAL A 92 -8.18 -8.75 0.22
N TRP A 93 -9.36 -8.18 0.42
CA TRP A 93 -10.20 -8.51 1.56
C TRP A 93 -11.07 -9.71 1.22
N LEU A 94 -11.20 -10.59 2.17
CA LEU A 94 -11.90 -11.86 2.06
C LEU A 94 -12.87 -11.97 3.24
N GLU A 95 -14.12 -12.31 2.97
CA GLU A 95 -15.09 -12.64 4.01
C GLU A 95 -15.42 -14.12 3.93
N VAL A 96 -15.31 -14.82 5.07
CA VAL A 96 -15.78 -16.20 5.21
C VAL A 96 -16.94 -16.23 6.18
N ALA A 97 -18.10 -16.60 5.69
CA ALA A 97 -19.30 -16.78 6.49
C ALA A 97 -19.51 -18.27 6.77
N PHE A 98 -19.33 -18.68 8.03
CA PHE A 98 -19.62 -20.02 8.52
C PHE A 98 -21.06 -20.07 9.00
N ARG A 99 -21.79 -21.14 8.61
CA ARG A 99 -23.15 -21.42 9.03
C ARG A 99 -23.16 -22.64 9.91
N GLY A 100 -23.84 -22.50 11.03
CA GLY A 100 -24.13 -23.57 11.97
C GLY A 100 -25.61 -23.79 12.11
N ARG A 101 -25.98 -24.40 13.24
CA ARG A 101 -27.39 -24.61 13.62
C ARG A 101 -27.57 -24.32 15.10
N ALA A 102 -28.40 -23.32 15.41
CA ALA A 102 -28.68 -22.95 16.79
C ALA A 102 -29.37 -24.13 17.56
N ALA A 103 -28.90 -24.35 18.75
CA ALA A 103 -29.47 -25.30 19.68
C ALA A 103 -29.14 -24.88 21.13
N HIS A 104 -29.86 -25.38 22.09
CA HIS A 104 -29.52 -25.21 23.51
C HIS A 104 -28.16 -25.86 23.79
N GLY A 105 -27.29 -25.23 24.56
CA GLY A 105 -25.91 -25.68 24.82
C GLY A 105 -25.78 -27.09 25.43
N SER A 106 -26.87 -27.64 26.03
CA SER A 106 -26.95 -29.03 26.51
C SER A 106 -27.31 -30.05 25.39
N ARG A 107 -27.50 -29.62 24.16
CA ARG A 107 -27.94 -30.47 23.05
C ARG A 107 -26.89 -30.55 21.94
N PRO A 108 -25.72 -31.18 22.20
CA PRO A 108 -24.64 -31.27 21.21
C PRO A 108 -25.03 -32.09 19.95
N ASP A 109 -26.04 -32.96 20.06
CA ASP A 109 -26.63 -33.76 19.00
C ASP A 109 -27.52 -32.94 18.03
N ALA A 110 -27.95 -31.76 18.46
CA ALA A 110 -28.87 -30.90 17.70
C ALA A 110 -28.19 -29.61 17.15
N GLY A 111 -27.10 -29.15 17.77
CA GLY A 111 -26.37 -27.97 17.42
C GLY A 111 -25.30 -28.21 16.35
N VAL A 112 -24.91 -27.17 15.62
CA VAL A 112 -23.69 -27.10 14.82
C VAL A 112 -23.01 -25.77 15.11
N ASP A 113 -21.77 -25.81 15.57
CA ASP A 113 -21.05 -24.63 16.07
C ASP A 113 -20.29 -23.91 14.97
N ALA A 114 -20.81 -22.77 14.51
CA ALA A 114 -20.17 -21.95 13.48
C ALA A 114 -18.85 -21.31 13.94
N ILE A 115 -18.70 -21.07 15.25
CA ILE A 115 -17.44 -20.52 15.80
C ILE A 115 -16.35 -21.60 15.82
N GLU A 116 -16.71 -22.83 16.17
CA GLU A 116 -15.78 -23.97 16.09
C GLU A 116 -15.29 -24.19 14.66
N HIS A 117 -16.19 -24.10 13.66
CA HIS A 117 -15.82 -24.19 12.24
C HIS A 117 -14.85 -23.07 11.83
N ALA A 118 -15.07 -21.83 12.26
CA ALA A 118 -14.14 -20.73 12.04
C ALA A 118 -12.77 -20.99 12.71
N GLY A 119 -12.76 -21.61 13.89
CA GLY A 119 -11.54 -22.03 14.59
C GLY A 119 -10.73 -23.08 13.81
N HIS A 120 -11.40 -24.08 13.23
CA HIS A 120 -10.77 -25.07 12.36
C HIS A 120 -10.14 -24.39 11.13
N TYR A 121 -10.85 -23.45 10.51
CA TYR A 121 -10.34 -22.73 9.36
C TYR A 121 -9.12 -21.86 9.71
N LEU A 122 -9.18 -21.09 10.79
CA LEU A 122 -8.04 -20.30 11.27
C LEU A 122 -6.79 -21.16 11.52
N THR A 123 -6.98 -22.37 12.06
CA THR A 123 -5.89 -23.32 12.28
C THR A 123 -5.32 -23.84 10.94
N ALA A 124 -6.18 -24.17 10.00
CA ALA A 124 -5.77 -24.66 8.68
C ALA A 124 -4.99 -23.58 7.87
N LEU A 125 -5.31 -22.30 8.07
CA LEU A 125 -4.58 -21.19 7.46
C LEU A 125 -3.10 -21.09 7.87
N ASP A 126 -2.65 -21.75 8.93
CA ASP A 126 -1.24 -21.78 9.33
C ASP A 126 -0.35 -22.46 8.29
N ALA A 127 -0.87 -23.42 7.55
CA ALA A 127 -0.17 -24.04 6.43
C ALA A 127 0.09 -23.02 5.30
N LEU A 128 -0.92 -22.21 4.97
CA LEU A 128 -0.78 -21.11 4.01
C LEU A 128 0.25 -20.08 4.49
N ARG A 129 0.20 -19.69 5.74
CA ARG A 129 1.17 -18.75 6.34
C ARG A 129 2.61 -19.27 6.22
N SER A 130 2.80 -20.54 6.48
CA SER A 130 4.10 -21.20 6.38
C SER A 130 4.57 -21.25 4.93
N ARG A 131 3.71 -21.57 3.97
CA ARG A 131 4.00 -21.58 2.54
C ARG A 131 4.40 -20.20 2.02
N LEU A 132 3.65 -19.15 2.38
CA LEU A 132 3.96 -17.78 1.98
C LEU A 132 5.33 -17.32 2.49
N ARG A 133 5.69 -17.68 3.73
CA ARG A 133 7.00 -17.35 4.31
C ARG A 133 8.17 -18.16 3.73
N ALA A 134 7.91 -19.37 3.26
CA ALA A 134 8.91 -20.25 2.67
C ALA A 134 9.13 -19.99 1.17
N GLY A 135 8.23 -19.25 0.51
CA GLY A 135 8.35 -18.87 -0.89
C GLY A 135 9.52 -17.92 -1.13
N GLU A 136 9.88 -17.71 -2.39
CA GLU A 136 10.91 -16.74 -2.75
C GLU A 136 10.42 -15.32 -2.43
N PRO A 137 11.20 -14.52 -1.69
CA PRO A 137 10.80 -13.15 -1.37
C PRO A 137 10.95 -12.24 -2.61
N HIS A 138 10.01 -11.33 -2.79
CA HIS A 138 10.20 -10.24 -3.73
C HIS A 138 11.37 -9.35 -3.25
N PRO A 139 12.30 -8.93 -4.16
CA PRO A 139 13.52 -8.22 -3.76
C PRO A 139 13.29 -6.95 -2.92
N LEU A 140 12.23 -6.20 -3.21
CA LEU A 140 11.91 -4.94 -2.50
C LEU A 140 10.77 -5.09 -1.48
N LEU A 141 9.86 -6.06 -1.66
CA LEU A 141 8.62 -6.16 -0.86
C LEU A 141 8.61 -7.32 0.13
N GLY A 142 9.63 -8.22 0.05
CA GLY A 142 9.65 -9.44 0.85
C GLY A 142 8.51 -10.40 0.46
N HIS A 143 7.91 -11.05 1.47
CA HIS A 143 6.85 -12.03 1.24
C HIS A 143 5.45 -11.40 1.24
N GLY A 144 4.52 -12.05 0.53
CA GLY A 144 3.09 -11.85 0.74
C GLY A 144 2.69 -12.29 2.16
N SER A 145 1.58 -11.77 2.65
CA SER A 145 1.13 -12.08 4.02
C SER A 145 -0.40 -11.99 4.12
N PHE A 146 -0.96 -12.57 5.16
CA PHE A 146 -2.36 -12.35 5.51
C PHE A 146 -2.55 -12.28 7.01
N HIS A 147 -3.66 -11.68 7.43
CA HIS A 147 -4.11 -11.68 8.81
C HIS A 147 -5.65 -11.73 8.88
N ALA A 148 -6.16 -12.18 10.03
CA ALA A 148 -7.56 -12.04 10.36
C ALA A 148 -7.77 -10.63 10.93
N GLY A 149 -8.63 -9.84 10.27
CA GLY A 149 -8.93 -8.47 10.69
C GLY A 149 -10.06 -8.43 11.71
N THR A 150 -11.15 -9.14 11.45
CA THR A 150 -12.29 -9.23 12.38
C THR A 150 -12.88 -10.63 12.42
N ILE A 151 -13.46 -10.99 13.56
CA ILE A 151 -14.30 -12.18 13.73
C ILE A 151 -15.51 -11.81 14.60
N ASP A 152 -16.70 -12.22 14.16
CA ASP A 152 -17.95 -11.98 14.87
C ASP A 152 -18.85 -13.21 14.77
N GLY A 153 -19.44 -13.65 15.88
CA GLY A 153 -20.31 -14.84 15.90
C GLY A 153 -20.96 -15.11 17.24
N GLY A 154 -22.06 -15.86 17.17
CA GLY A 154 -22.84 -16.25 18.33
C GLY A 154 -23.79 -15.18 18.88
N SER A 155 -24.70 -15.58 19.74
CA SER A 155 -25.73 -14.69 20.32
C SER A 155 -25.82 -14.78 21.86
N ALA A 156 -25.52 -15.93 22.44
CA ALA A 156 -25.56 -16.16 23.89
C ALA A 156 -24.68 -17.34 24.30
N PRO A 157 -24.10 -17.36 25.53
CA PRO A 157 -23.21 -18.43 25.98
C PRO A 157 -23.86 -19.83 26.07
N SER A 158 -25.18 -19.90 26.16
CA SER A 158 -25.92 -21.16 26.28
C SER A 158 -26.55 -21.65 24.98
N VAL A 159 -26.16 -21.05 23.83
CA VAL A 159 -26.71 -21.37 22.52
C VAL A 159 -25.58 -21.69 21.56
N TYR A 160 -25.69 -22.80 20.80
CA TYR A 160 -24.80 -23.09 19.69
C TYR A 160 -24.87 -21.96 18.67
N PRO A 161 -23.74 -21.35 18.25
CA PRO A 161 -23.74 -20.25 17.29
C PRO A 161 -24.13 -20.74 15.89
N ASP A 162 -25.18 -20.16 15.32
CA ASP A 162 -25.68 -20.47 13.98
C ASP A 162 -24.96 -19.71 12.87
N VAL A 163 -24.14 -18.72 13.24
CA VAL A 163 -23.34 -17.97 12.29
C VAL A 163 -22.04 -17.48 12.95
N CYS A 164 -20.95 -17.50 12.14
CA CYS A 164 -19.70 -16.80 12.46
C CYS A 164 -19.17 -16.18 11.16
N ARG A 165 -18.75 -14.92 11.20
CA ARG A 165 -18.14 -14.20 10.11
C ARG A 165 -16.71 -13.86 10.42
N LEU A 166 -15.81 -14.16 9.49
CA LEU A 166 -14.40 -13.89 9.56
C LEU A 166 -14.01 -13.02 8.39
N VAL A 167 -13.38 -11.87 8.65
CA VAL A 167 -12.80 -11.02 7.60
C VAL A 167 -11.27 -11.13 7.67
N LEU A 168 -10.68 -11.40 6.53
CA LEU A 168 -9.24 -11.55 6.35
C LEU A 168 -8.73 -10.49 5.37
N GLU A 169 -7.48 -10.09 5.54
CA GLU A 169 -6.74 -9.31 4.54
C GLU A 169 -5.54 -10.12 4.05
N ARG A 170 -5.41 -10.26 2.73
CA ARG A 170 -4.25 -10.85 2.05
C ARG A 170 -3.45 -9.74 1.37
N ARG A 171 -2.22 -9.48 1.85
CA ARG A 171 -1.27 -8.56 1.20
C ARG A 171 -0.58 -9.28 0.06
N THR A 172 -0.76 -8.78 -1.17
CA THR A 172 -0.27 -9.40 -2.41
C THR A 172 1.00 -8.75 -2.92
N LEU A 173 1.72 -9.51 -3.74
CA LEU A 173 2.92 -9.08 -4.47
C LEU A 173 2.59 -8.85 -5.95
N PRO A 174 3.43 -8.08 -6.69
CA PRO A 174 3.30 -7.98 -8.15
C PRO A 174 3.22 -9.37 -8.79
N GLY A 175 2.27 -9.53 -9.74
CA GLY A 175 1.98 -10.81 -10.38
C GLY A 175 0.94 -11.68 -9.67
N GLU A 176 0.63 -11.44 -8.39
CA GLU A 176 -0.45 -12.15 -7.69
C GLU A 176 -1.81 -11.50 -8.01
N GLY A 177 -2.68 -12.29 -8.65
CA GLY A 177 -4.05 -11.85 -8.99
C GLY A 177 -5.09 -12.26 -7.96
N VAL A 178 -6.23 -11.53 -7.93
CA VAL A 178 -7.35 -11.79 -7.02
C VAL A 178 -7.88 -13.23 -7.15
N ALA A 179 -7.98 -13.77 -8.37
CA ALA A 179 -8.46 -15.12 -8.60
C ALA A 179 -7.57 -16.16 -7.90
N GLY A 180 -6.24 -16.05 -8.03
CA GLY A 180 -5.30 -16.95 -7.36
C GLY A 180 -5.40 -16.86 -5.82
N VAL A 181 -5.60 -15.66 -5.28
CA VAL A 181 -5.83 -15.47 -3.84
C VAL A 181 -7.12 -16.16 -3.41
N MET A 182 -8.22 -15.98 -4.16
CA MET A 182 -9.50 -16.65 -3.86
C MET A 182 -9.35 -18.17 -3.88
N ASP A 183 -8.65 -18.71 -4.89
CA ASP A 183 -8.39 -20.16 -5.02
C ASP A 183 -7.56 -20.69 -3.84
N GLU A 184 -6.55 -19.95 -3.35
CA GLU A 184 -5.75 -20.33 -2.18
C GLU A 184 -6.62 -20.54 -0.93
N PHE A 185 -7.53 -19.61 -0.67
CA PHE A 185 -8.39 -19.65 0.53
C PHE A 185 -9.56 -20.61 0.36
N GLN A 186 -10.11 -20.76 -0.85
CA GLN A 186 -11.16 -21.72 -1.14
C GLN A 186 -10.68 -23.16 -1.02
N ALA A 187 -9.49 -23.49 -1.53
CA ALA A 187 -8.94 -24.84 -1.41
C ALA A 187 -8.83 -25.30 0.05
N ILE A 188 -8.50 -24.40 0.97
CA ILE A 188 -8.44 -24.73 2.40
C ILE A 188 -9.85 -25.02 2.97
N LEU A 189 -10.88 -24.29 2.51
CA LEU A 189 -12.26 -24.59 2.89
C LEU A 189 -12.72 -25.95 2.34
N ASP A 190 -12.36 -26.26 1.10
CA ASP A 190 -12.72 -27.52 0.45
C ASP A 190 -12.05 -28.71 1.15
N ASP A 191 -10.76 -28.59 1.50
CA ASP A 191 -10.03 -29.61 2.27
C ASP A 191 -10.66 -29.83 3.67
N LEU A 192 -11.06 -28.74 4.35
CA LEU A 192 -11.74 -28.84 5.63
C LEU A 192 -13.13 -29.48 5.52
N ALA A 193 -13.90 -29.15 4.48
CA ALA A 193 -15.22 -29.73 4.26
C ALA A 193 -15.18 -31.24 4.07
N ALA A 194 -14.05 -31.80 3.62
CA ALA A 194 -13.86 -33.24 3.48
C ALA A 194 -13.66 -33.96 4.82
N VAL A 195 -13.27 -33.27 5.88
CA VAL A 195 -12.88 -33.88 7.17
C VAL A 195 -13.64 -33.33 8.38
N VAL A 196 -14.24 -32.14 8.29
CA VAL A 196 -15.03 -31.54 9.37
C VAL A 196 -16.52 -31.76 9.06
N PRO A 197 -17.24 -32.54 9.91
CA PRO A 197 -18.66 -32.78 9.69
C PRO A 197 -19.48 -31.49 9.73
N ASP A 198 -20.50 -31.42 8.89
CA ASP A 198 -21.46 -30.32 8.83
C ASP A 198 -20.85 -28.94 8.56
N LEU A 199 -19.60 -28.86 8.07
CA LEU A 199 -18.99 -27.59 7.68
C LEU A 199 -19.76 -26.96 6.51
N ASP A 200 -20.41 -25.84 6.78
CA ASP A 200 -21.04 -24.98 5.75
C ASP A 200 -20.38 -23.61 5.82
N ALA A 201 -19.57 -23.29 4.81
CA ALA A 201 -18.84 -22.04 4.75
C ALA A 201 -18.91 -21.45 3.33
N LYS A 202 -18.98 -20.12 3.28
CA LYS A 202 -18.97 -19.37 2.01
C LYS A 202 -17.88 -18.33 2.04
N LEU A 203 -16.92 -18.43 1.10
CA LEU A 203 -15.93 -17.42 0.83
C LEU A 203 -16.52 -16.37 -0.13
N THR A 204 -16.29 -15.10 0.17
CA THR A 204 -16.69 -13.97 -0.68
C THR A 204 -15.53 -12.98 -0.78
N GLN A 205 -15.27 -12.51 -2.00
CA GLN A 205 -14.31 -11.44 -2.24
C GLN A 205 -14.88 -10.10 -1.77
N GLY A 206 -14.11 -9.36 -1.00
CA GLY A 206 -14.36 -7.96 -0.66
C GLY A 206 -13.62 -6.99 -1.59
N LEU A 207 -13.23 -5.82 -1.05
CA LEU A 207 -12.40 -4.87 -1.78
C LEU A 207 -11.05 -5.50 -2.10
N ALA A 208 -10.57 -5.24 -3.32
CA ALA A 208 -9.25 -5.65 -3.75
C ALA A 208 -8.55 -4.52 -4.50
N ARG A 209 -7.26 -4.41 -4.29
CA ARG A 209 -6.38 -3.47 -4.99
C ARG A 209 -5.11 -4.19 -5.40
N PRO A 210 -4.65 -4.04 -6.65
CA PRO A 210 -3.50 -4.77 -7.15
C PRO A 210 -2.20 -4.24 -6.56
N ALA A 211 -1.23 -5.13 -6.41
CA ALA A 211 0.17 -4.74 -6.28
C ALA A 211 0.68 -4.19 -7.61
N THR A 212 1.73 -3.41 -7.57
CA THR A 212 2.38 -2.90 -8.77
C THR A 212 3.89 -2.81 -8.60
N GLU A 213 4.59 -2.86 -9.73
CA GLU A 213 6.00 -2.53 -9.82
C GLU A 213 6.32 -1.98 -11.21
N ILE A 214 7.33 -1.12 -11.29
CA ILE A 214 7.98 -0.74 -12.54
C ILE A 214 9.45 -1.17 -12.48
N ARG A 215 10.11 -1.20 -13.64
CA ARG A 215 11.52 -1.60 -13.72
C ARG A 215 12.41 -0.66 -12.92
N ASN A 216 13.32 -1.23 -12.14
CA ASN A 216 14.28 -0.48 -11.33
C ASN A 216 15.28 0.35 -12.15
N ASP A 217 15.50 -0.04 -13.41
CA ASP A 217 16.34 0.65 -14.39
C ASP A 217 15.57 1.60 -15.33
N SER A 218 14.29 1.90 -15.00
CA SER A 218 13.50 2.83 -15.78
C SER A 218 14.06 4.27 -15.68
N PRO A 219 13.88 5.11 -16.70
CA PRO A 219 14.32 6.52 -16.65
C PRO A 219 13.75 7.29 -15.46
N LEU A 220 12.51 6.97 -15.03
CA LEU A 220 11.88 7.57 -13.86
C LEU A 220 12.66 7.25 -12.57
N VAL A 221 12.98 5.97 -12.34
CA VAL A 221 13.70 5.51 -11.16
C VAL A 221 15.14 6.04 -11.17
N ALA A 222 15.85 5.88 -12.28
CA ALA A 222 17.23 6.34 -12.43
C ALA A 222 17.36 7.87 -12.24
N GLY A 223 16.44 8.63 -12.83
CA GLY A 223 16.40 10.09 -12.71
C GLY A 223 16.15 10.56 -11.26
N LEU A 224 15.23 9.90 -10.53
CA LEU A 224 14.99 10.24 -9.12
C LEU A 224 16.20 9.90 -8.23
N LEU A 225 16.81 8.73 -8.42
CA LEU A 225 18.01 8.35 -7.66
C LEU A 225 19.17 9.33 -7.92
N ALA A 226 19.37 9.76 -9.17
CA ALA A 226 20.38 10.74 -9.50
C ALA A 226 20.06 12.12 -8.89
N ALA A 227 18.79 12.55 -8.91
CA ALA A 227 18.36 13.78 -8.24
C ALA A 227 18.60 13.73 -6.72
N CYS A 228 18.33 12.59 -6.07
CA CYS A 228 18.64 12.36 -4.65
C CYS A 228 20.14 12.56 -4.40
N ALA A 229 21.00 11.89 -5.16
CA ALA A 229 22.45 12.00 -4.99
C ALA A 229 22.94 13.45 -5.14
N ALA A 230 22.44 14.17 -6.15
CA ALA A 230 22.79 15.55 -6.40
C ALA A 230 22.34 16.53 -5.30
N GLU A 231 21.28 16.21 -4.56
CA GLU A 231 20.83 16.98 -3.39
C GLU A 231 21.40 16.45 -2.06
N GLY A 232 22.38 15.55 -2.10
CA GLY A 232 23.03 15.00 -0.91
C GLY A 232 22.16 14.02 -0.11
N VAL A 233 21.15 13.46 -0.74
CA VAL A 233 20.32 12.37 -0.19
C VAL A 233 20.94 11.04 -0.63
N ASP A 234 21.13 10.11 0.30
CA ASP A 234 21.59 8.75 -0.04
C ASP A 234 20.56 8.09 -1.01
N PRO A 235 20.96 7.75 -2.25
CA PRO A 235 20.03 7.20 -3.22
C PRO A 235 19.63 5.78 -2.84
N MET A 236 18.47 5.65 -2.20
CA MET A 236 17.94 4.37 -1.73
C MET A 236 16.79 3.89 -2.58
N LEU A 237 16.89 2.63 -3.02
CA LEU A 237 15.80 1.90 -3.66
C LEU A 237 15.12 0.99 -2.63
N ALA A 238 13.82 1.11 -2.46
CA ALA A 238 13.05 0.32 -1.50
C ALA A 238 11.66 -0.05 -2.05
N GLY A 239 10.89 -0.81 -1.28
CA GLY A 239 9.51 -1.16 -1.60
C GLY A 239 8.53 -0.63 -0.56
N MET A 240 7.38 -0.16 -1.00
CA MET A 240 6.28 0.25 -0.13
C MET A 240 5.44 -0.97 0.26
N THR A 241 5.36 -1.25 1.56
CA THR A 241 4.55 -2.38 2.06
C THR A 241 3.06 -2.05 2.15
N ALA A 242 2.70 -0.77 2.20
CA ALA A 242 1.34 -0.29 2.03
C ALA A 242 0.89 -0.38 0.57
N TRP A 243 -0.40 -0.29 0.34
CA TRP A 243 -0.94 -0.04 -0.98
C TRP A 243 -1.14 1.47 -1.14
N VAL A 244 -0.92 1.97 -2.35
CA VAL A 244 -1.05 3.40 -2.69
C VAL A 244 -1.57 3.58 -4.12
N ASP A 245 -1.98 4.79 -4.45
CA ASP A 245 -2.60 5.17 -5.72
C ASP A 245 -1.73 4.96 -6.97
N ALA A 246 -0.41 4.72 -6.82
CA ALA A 246 0.49 4.46 -7.95
C ALA A 246 0.05 3.25 -8.80
N ALA A 247 -0.65 2.28 -8.21
CA ALA A 247 -1.18 1.13 -8.93
C ALA A 247 -2.15 1.51 -10.05
N PHE A 248 -3.00 2.50 -9.85
CA PHE A 248 -3.94 2.95 -10.87
C PHE A 248 -3.23 3.55 -12.07
N LEU A 249 -2.20 4.36 -11.83
CA LEU A 249 -1.41 4.98 -12.89
C LEU A 249 -0.62 3.94 -13.68
N ASN A 250 0.05 3.01 -12.98
CA ASN A 250 0.79 1.93 -13.61
C ASN A 250 -0.11 1.03 -14.46
N GLN A 251 -1.32 0.70 -13.97
CA GLN A 251 -2.29 -0.06 -14.76
C GLN A 251 -2.79 0.69 -16.00
N ALA A 252 -2.88 2.02 -15.92
CA ALA A 252 -3.27 2.87 -17.04
C ALA A 252 -2.13 3.16 -18.04
N GLY A 253 -0.93 2.65 -17.76
CA GLY A 253 0.24 2.81 -18.64
C GLY A 253 1.07 4.07 -18.36
N THR A 254 0.82 4.79 -17.28
CA THR A 254 1.65 5.89 -16.78
C THR A 254 2.60 5.33 -15.71
N PRO A 255 3.92 5.20 -15.99
CA PRO A 255 4.88 4.73 -14.99
C PRO A 255 4.87 5.62 -13.75
N ALA A 256 4.65 5.02 -12.58
CA ALA A 256 4.52 5.73 -11.31
C ALA A 256 5.36 5.08 -10.22
N VAL A 257 5.98 5.90 -9.38
CA VAL A 257 6.73 5.50 -8.18
C VAL A 257 6.25 6.30 -6.97
N CYS A 258 6.52 5.81 -5.77
CA CYS A 258 6.39 6.58 -4.55
C CYS A 258 7.74 7.20 -4.17
N PHE A 259 7.73 8.49 -3.84
CA PHE A 259 8.87 9.23 -3.33
C PHE A 259 8.39 10.46 -2.58
N GLY A 260 8.69 10.56 -1.29
CA GLY A 260 8.28 11.70 -0.48
C GLY A 260 8.95 11.75 0.88
N PRO A 261 8.74 12.85 1.61
CA PRO A 261 9.31 13.08 2.92
C PRO A 261 8.51 12.34 4.00
N GLY A 262 9.12 12.07 5.15
CA GLY A 262 8.53 11.39 6.27
C GLY A 262 8.56 9.87 6.15
N ALA A 263 8.31 9.18 7.25
CA ALA A 263 8.36 7.74 7.34
C ALA A 263 6.96 7.15 7.49
N ILE A 264 6.68 6.06 6.78
CA ILE A 264 5.38 5.36 6.85
C ILE A 264 5.00 4.93 8.28
N ALA A 265 5.96 4.78 9.18
CA ALA A 265 5.72 4.48 10.59
C ALA A 265 4.98 5.61 11.35
N GLN A 266 4.98 6.83 10.80
CA GLN A 266 4.23 7.98 11.33
C GLN A 266 2.79 8.05 10.80
N ALA A 267 2.52 7.40 9.66
CA ALA A 267 1.17 7.33 9.10
C ALA A 267 0.20 6.73 10.13
N HIS A 268 -0.96 7.33 10.26
CA HIS A 268 -2.05 6.93 11.18
C HIS A 268 -1.67 6.87 12.67
N SER A 269 -0.48 7.33 13.06
CA SER A 269 -0.06 7.35 14.47
C SER A 269 -0.87 8.37 15.29
N ALA A 270 -0.90 8.17 16.61
CA ALA A 270 -1.60 9.08 17.52
C ALA A 270 -0.85 10.42 17.73
N ASP A 271 0.42 10.43 17.40
CA ASP A 271 1.37 11.54 17.55
C ASP A 271 2.12 11.82 16.25
N GLU A 272 1.38 11.88 15.15
CA GLU A 272 1.93 12.09 13.81
C GLU A 272 2.69 13.40 13.68
N TRP A 273 3.88 13.32 13.10
CA TRP A 273 4.76 14.43 12.79
C TRP A 273 5.63 14.16 11.56
N ILE A 274 6.24 15.22 11.01
CA ILE A 274 7.22 15.14 9.94
C ILE A 274 8.40 16.10 10.22
N GLU A 275 9.63 15.73 9.82
CA GLU A 275 10.77 16.63 9.84
C GLU A 275 10.63 17.70 8.76
N CYS A 276 10.69 18.98 9.15
CA CYS A 276 10.59 20.08 8.17
C CYS A 276 11.75 20.08 7.17
N SER A 277 12.93 19.62 7.56
CA SER A 277 14.08 19.48 6.68
C SER A 277 13.82 18.47 5.55
N GLU A 278 13.12 17.37 5.82
CA GLU A 278 12.79 16.39 4.78
C GLU A 278 11.82 16.97 3.74
N ILE A 279 10.86 17.81 4.15
CA ILE A 279 9.97 18.51 3.20
C ILE A 279 10.78 19.39 2.25
N VAL A 280 11.74 20.15 2.79
CA VAL A 280 12.59 21.05 2.00
C VAL A 280 13.49 20.25 1.05
N THR A 281 14.11 19.18 1.53
CA THR A 281 14.96 18.31 0.73
C THR A 281 14.16 17.61 -0.38
N CYS A 282 12.98 17.07 -0.05
CA CYS A 282 12.08 16.48 -1.04
C CYS A 282 11.73 17.48 -2.16
N ALA A 283 11.40 18.73 -1.80
CA ALA A 283 11.11 19.76 -2.78
C ALA A 283 12.29 20.02 -3.71
N ALA A 284 13.54 20.03 -3.20
CA ALA A 284 14.73 20.22 -4.00
C ALA A 284 14.98 19.03 -4.96
N VAL A 285 14.80 17.80 -4.48
CA VAL A 285 14.91 16.60 -5.32
C VAL A 285 13.88 16.60 -6.43
N LEU A 286 12.61 16.88 -6.09
CA LEU A 286 11.51 16.93 -7.09
C LEU A 286 11.72 18.06 -8.14
N GLU A 287 12.22 19.23 -7.72
CA GLU A 287 12.58 20.33 -8.61
C GLU A 287 13.65 19.89 -9.61
N ARG A 288 14.76 19.34 -9.10
CA ARG A 288 15.88 18.85 -9.92
C ARG A 288 15.46 17.75 -10.88
N PHE A 289 14.74 16.75 -10.37
CA PHE A 289 14.19 15.66 -11.19
C PHE A 289 13.30 16.20 -12.32
N SER A 290 12.37 17.11 -11.99
CA SER A 290 11.45 17.66 -12.97
C SER A 290 12.17 18.43 -14.07
N HIS A 291 13.19 19.22 -13.75
CA HIS A 291 14.00 19.91 -14.73
C HIS A 291 14.71 18.94 -15.67
N ALA A 292 15.42 17.97 -15.14
CA ALA A 292 16.16 16.99 -15.94
C ALA A 292 15.23 16.12 -16.80
N PHE A 293 14.13 15.65 -16.23
CA PHE A 293 13.18 14.80 -16.95
C PHE A 293 12.49 15.53 -18.09
N LEU A 294 12.06 16.80 -17.88
CA LEU A 294 11.41 17.60 -18.90
C LEU A 294 12.38 18.08 -20.01
N GLN A 295 13.66 18.23 -19.71
CA GLN A 295 14.68 18.54 -20.70
C GLN A 295 15.05 17.37 -21.61
N GLY A 296 14.55 16.18 -21.31
CA GLY A 296 14.84 14.96 -22.08
C GLY A 296 16.19 14.34 -21.76
N ASP A 297 16.76 14.67 -20.60
CA ASP A 297 18.11 14.27 -20.19
C ASP A 297 18.15 13.38 -18.92
N PRO A 298 17.33 12.30 -18.83
CA PRO A 298 17.48 11.34 -17.75
C PRO A 298 18.75 10.47 -17.86
N GLY A 299 19.48 10.55 -18.98
CA GLY A 299 20.63 9.68 -19.28
C GLY A 299 22.00 10.27 -18.93
N GLU A 300 22.21 11.59 -18.99
CA GLU A 300 23.47 12.20 -18.55
C GLU A 300 23.69 12.07 -17.03
N MET A 301 22.60 12.02 -16.25
CA MET A 301 22.67 11.85 -14.80
C MET A 301 23.20 10.46 -14.36
N VAL A 302 23.13 9.44 -15.20
CA VAL A 302 23.59 8.07 -14.88
C VAL A 302 25.12 7.92 -15.14
N THR A 303 25.66 8.68 -16.08
CA THR A 303 27.10 8.57 -16.44
C THR A 303 28.03 9.18 -15.39
N ASP A 304 27.64 10.21 -14.69
CA ASP A 304 28.49 10.85 -13.68
C ASP A 304 28.57 10.04 -12.37
N VAL A 305 27.50 9.38 -11.94
CA VAL A 305 27.49 8.59 -10.70
C VAL A 305 28.32 7.29 -10.82
N LEU A 306 28.40 6.72 -12.03
CA LEU A 306 29.22 5.52 -12.27
C LEU A 306 30.70 5.83 -12.54
N ALA A 307 31.03 7.07 -12.91
CA ALA A 307 32.42 7.50 -13.16
C ALA A 307 33.20 7.82 -11.86
N GLU A 308 32.50 8.15 -10.76
CA GLU A 308 33.16 8.45 -9.48
C GLU A 308 33.26 7.20 -8.57
N ALA A 309 32.65 6.06 -8.93
CA ALA A 309 32.69 4.79 -8.16
C ALA A 309 33.64 3.73 -8.76
N GLY A 310 34.48 4.09 -9.71
CA GLY A 310 35.50 3.24 -10.38
C GLY A 310 36.92 3.45 -9.89
#